data_661bfa789143732bdd75d68883f49dc3
#
_entry.id   661bfa789143732bdd75d68883f49dc3
#
_cell.length_a   1.000
_cell.length_b   1.000
_cell.length_c   1.000
_cell.angle_alpha   90.00
_cell.angle_beta   90.00
_cell.angle_gamma   90.00
#
_symmetry.space_group_name_H-M   'P 1'
#
loop_
_entity.id
_entity.type
_entity.pdbx_description
1 polymer ?
#
loop_
_entity_poly.entity_id
_entity_poly.type
_entity_poly.pdbx_seq_one_letter_code
_entity_poly.pdbx_strand_id
1 'polypeptide(L)'
;MLAPLRHPVRPFARKVYPLIYSSLMSERKIRVLVAKPGLDGHDRGAKVIARALRDAGMEVIYTGLRQTPEMIASAALQEDVDAVGISILSGAHNTLCPRIVELLHENGMDDTLILVGGIVPQEDIPILKAKGISEVFLPGTSTEDIVKFINANVRSNN
;
A
#
# COMPACT_ATOMS: atom_id res chain seq x y z
N MET A 1 -26.40 -7.99 8.42
CA MET A 1 -25.31 -7.30 7.71
C MET A 1 -24.18 -8.28 7.48
N LEU A 2 -23.89 -8.61 6.22
CA LEU A 2 -22.79 -9.51 5.89
C LEU A 2 -21.47 -8.76 6.12
N ALA A 3 -20.56 -9.37 6.90
CA ALA A 3 -19.19 -8.86 7.01
C ALA A 3 -18.55 -8.84 5.60
N PRO A 4 -17.75 -7.83 5.28
CA PRO A 4 -17.05 -7.83 3.99
C PRO A 4 -16.22 -9.11 3.86
N LEU A 5 -16.33 -9.75 2.71
CA LEU A 5 -15.57 -10.96 2.40
C LEU A 5 -14.07 -10.65 2.59
N ARG A 6 -13.47 -11.30 3.56
CA ARG A 6 -12.04 -11.25 3.82
C ARG A 6 -11.35 -12.36 3.02
N HIS A 7 -10.12 -12.13 2.57
CA HIS A 7 -9.24 -13.03 1.84
C HIS A 7 -9.49 -14.53 1.85
N PRO A 8 -9.09 -15.27 0.90
CA PRO A 8 -8.46 -15.01 -0.39
C PRO A 8 -9.45 -14.86 -1.55
N VAL A 9 -10.68 -14.55 -1.22
CA VAL A 9 -11.82 -14.57 -2.16
C VAL A 9 -11.78 -13.38 -3.14
N ARG A 10 -11.04 -12.32 -2.80
CA ARG A 10 -11.04 -11.07 -3.55
C ARG A 10 -10.62 -11.21 -5.03
N PRO A 11 -9.47 -11.79 -5.35
CA PRO A 11 -9.08 -11.99 -6.76
C PRO A 11 -10.02 -12.93 -7.50
N PHE A 12 -10.51 -13.97 -6.82
CA PHE A 12 -11.45 -14.94 -7.37
C PHE A 12 -12.83 -14.29 -7.62
N ALA A 13 -13.37 -13.59 -6.63
CA ALA A 13 -14.67 -12.93 -6.74
C ALA A 13 -14.68 -11.88 -7.86
N ARG A 14 -13.61 -11.11 -8.01
CA ARG A 14 -13.45 -10.14 -9.09
C ARG A 14 -13.48 -10.80 -10.47
N LYS A 15 -12.82 -11.95 -10.61
CA LYS A 15 -12.72 -12.70 -11.86
C LYS A 15 -14.05 -13.35 -12.25
N VAL A 16 -14.77 -13.89 -11.27
CA VAL A 16 -15.98 -14.69 -11.48
C VAL A 16 -17.26 -13.85 -11.48
N TYR A 17 -17.32 -12.83 -10.63
CA TYR A 17 -18.49 -11.97 -10.44
C TYR A 17 -18.15 -10.47 -10.57
N PRO A 18 -17.69 -10.00 -11.72
CA PRO A 18 -17.12 -8.65 -11.85
C PRO A 18 -18.11 -7.52 -11.50
N LEU A 19 -19.39 -7.65 -11.89
CA LEU A 19 -20.38 -6.61 -11.63
C LEU A 19 -20.76 -6.51 -10.15
N ILE A 20 -21.00 -7.65 -9.51
CA ILE A 20 -21.31 -7.71 -8.06
C ILE A 20 -20.11 -7.25 -7.26
N TYR A 21 -18.93 -7.70 -7.63
CA TYR A 21 -17.69 -7.31 -6.97
C TYR A 21 -17.46 -5.80 -7.06
N SER A 22 -17.59 -5.22 -8.24
CA SER A 22 -17.43 -3.77 -8.45
C SER A 22 -18.41 -2.96 -7.60
N SER A 23 -19.69 -3.37 -7.57
CA SER A 23 -20.72 -2.71 -6.76
C SER A 23 -20.40 -2.76 -5.26
N LEU A 24 -20.01 -3.94 -4.76
CA LEU A 24 -19.65 -4.11 -3.34
C LEU A 24 -18.40 -3.32 -2.96
N MET A 25 -17.42 -3.25 -3.85
CA MET A 25 -16.15 -2.55 -3.59
C MET A 25 -16.29 -1.03 -3.68
N SER A 26 -17.24 -0.50 -4.46
CA SER A 26 -17.46 0.95 -4.57
C SER A 26 -18.00 1.58 -3.27
N GLU A 27 -18.66 0.80 -2.42
CA GLU A 27 -19.24 1.26 -1.15
C GLU A 27 -18.26 1.10 0.03
N ARG A 28 -17.18 0.37 -0.16
CA ARG A 28 -16.20 0.09 0.87
C ARG A 28 -15.16 1.20 0.98
N LYS A 29 -14.73 1.49 2.20
CA LYS A 29 -13.60 2.40 2.44
C LYS A 29 -12.30 1.81 1.87
N ILE A 30 -11.46 2.67 1.34
CA ILE A 30 -10.10 2.30 0.93
C ILE A 30 -9.31 1.89 2.17
N ARG A 31 -8.66 0.74 2.12
CA ARG A 31 -7.81 0.21 3.19
C ARG A 31 -6.35 0.36 2.80
N VAL A 32 -5.58 0.97 3.67
CA VAL A 32 -4.15 1.24 3.43
C VAL A 32 -3.32 0.65 4.56
N LEU A 33 -2.31 -0.13 4.21
CA LEU A 33 -1.27 -0.55 5.13
C LEU A 33 -0.12 0.45 5.05
N VAL A 34 0.21 1.09 6.16
CA VAL A 34 1.42 1.92 6.26
C VAL A 34 2.49 1.09 6.95
N ALA A 35 3.56 0.81 6.22
CA ALA A 35 4.58 -0.12 6.63
C ALA A 35 5.95 0.55 6.75
N LYS A 36 6.73 0.09 7.75
CA LYS A 36 8.08 0.57 8.01
C LYS A 36 9.04 -0.61 8.01
N PRO A 37 9.61 -0.97 6.84
CA PRO A 37 10.52 -2.11 6.76
C PRO A 37 11.92 -1.79 7.26
N GLY A 38 12.64 -2.84 7.62
CA GLY A 38 14.04 -2.76 8.02
C GLY A 38 14.24 -2.28 9.44
N LEU A 39 15.46 -1.85 9.74
CA LEU A 39 15.89 -1.48 11.08
C LEU A 39 15.77 0.02 11.39
N ASP A 40 15.27 0.80 10.44
CA ASP A 40 15.07 2.24 10.60
C ASP A 40 14.03 2.54 11.67
N GLY A 41 14.40 3.34 12.67
CA GLY A 41 13.54 3.74 13.77
C GLY A 41 12.79 5.07 13.57
N HIS A 42 12.94 5.71 12.42
CA HIS A 42 12.34 7.02 12.14
C HIS A 42 10.89 6.88 11.64
N ASP A 43 9.94 6.79 12.58
CA ASP A 43 8.54 6.49 12.25
C ASP A 43 7.60 7.71 12.22
N ARG A 44 8.10 8.91 12.53
CA ARG A 44 7.28 10.12 12.59
C ARG A 44 6.55 10.41 11.27
N GLY A 45 7.26 10.32 10.16
CA GLY A 45 6.68 10.53 8.83
C GLY A 45 5.59 9.52 8.51
N ALA A 46 5.83 8.25 8.81
CA ALA A 46 4.84 7.20 8.63
C ALA A 46 3.57 7.45 9.44
N LYS A 47 3.70 7.88 10.68
CA LYS A 47 2.56 8.21 11.57
C LYS A 47 1.78 9.43 11.08
N VAL A 48 2.46 10.45 10.57
CA VAL A 48 1.81 11.64 9.99
C VAL A 48 0.98 11.24 8.77
N ILE A 49 1.52 10.44 7.88
CA ILE A 49 0.79 9.94 6.71
C ILE A 49 -0.38 9.07 7.13
N ALA A 50 -0.18 8.15 8.06
CA ALA A 50 -1.26 7.29 8.55
C ALA A 50 -2.43 8.12 9.10
N ARG A 51 -2.13 9.17 9.86
CA ARG A 51 -3.17 10.07 10.38
C ARG A 51 -3.89 10.82 9.27
N ALA A 52 -3.15 11.37 8.30
CA ALA A 52 -3.74 12.09 7.18
C ALA A 52 -4.68 11.22 6.35
N LEU A 53 -4.31 9.97 6.12
CA LEU A 53 -5.13 9.01 5.39
C LEU A 53 -6.41 8.67 6.18
N ARG A 54 -6.32 8.51 7.49
CA ARG A 54 -7.50 8.31 8.36
C ARG A 54 -8.42 9.52 8.33
N ASP A 55 -7.88 10.72 8.43
CA ASP A 55 -8.65 11.96 8.37
C ASP A 55 -9.36 12.14 7.03
N ALA A 56 -8.81 11.56 5.97
CA ALA A 56 -9.42 11.50 4.64
C ALA A 56 -10.49 10.39 4.46
N GLY A 57 -10.80 9.66 5.53
CA GLY A 57 -11.85 8.63 5.53
C GLY A 57 -11.38 7.23 5.14
N MET A 58 -10.08 6.98 5.04
CA MET A 58 -9.54 5.65 4.76
C MET A 58 -9.37 4.83 6.04
N GLU A 59 -9.45 3.51 5.91
CA GLU A 59 -9.05 2.60 6.97
C GLU A 59 -7.54 2.37 6.88
N VAL A 60 -6.82 2.68 7.94
CA VAL A 60 -5.36 2.61 7.94
C VAL A 60 -4.88 1.65 9.02
N ILE A 61 -4.05 0.71 8.59
CA ILE A 61 -3.32 -0.21 9.46
C ILE A 61 -1.85 0.25 9.46
N TYR A 62 -1.31 0.57 10.61
CA TYR A 62 0.10 0.86 10.78
C TYR A 62 0.81 -0.36 11.37
N THR A 63 1.83 -0.86 10.66
CA THR A 63 2.51 -2.09 11.07
C THR A 63 3.41 -1.94 12.29
N GLY A 64 3.84 -0.73 12.60
CA GLY A 64 4.92 -0.49 13.54
C GLY A 64 6.30 -0.59 12.88
N LEU A 65 7.33 -0.50 13.70
CA LEU A 65 8.73 -0.52 13.29
C LEU A 65 9.25 -1.93 13.01
N ARG A 66 10.38 -2.00 12.31
CA ARG A 66 11.21 -3.20 12.14
C ARG A 66 10.48 -4.37 11.49
N GLN A 67 9.68 -4.07 10.49
CA GLN A 67 8.97 -5.09 9.75
C GLN A 67 9.86 -5.71 8.67
N THR A 68 9.79 -7.03 8.52
CA THR A 68 10.36 -7.71 7.35
C THR A 68 9.42 -7.60 6.14
N PRO A 69 9.93 -7.73 4.91
CA PRO A 69 9.06 -7.82 3.74
C PRO A 69 7.98 -8.89 3.85
N GLU A 70 8.31 -10.04 4.43
CA GLU A 70 7.38 -11.14 4.66
C GLU A 70 6.25 -10.78 5.64
N MET A 71 6.59 -10.07 6.73
CA MET A 71 5.60 -9.57 7.69
C MET A 71 4.67 -8.55 7.06
N ILE A 72 5.20 -7.66 6.23
CA ILE A 72 4.42 -6.65 5.51
C ILE A 72 3.45 -7.30 4.52
N ALA A 73 3.94 -8.23 3.70
CA ALA A 73 3.10 -8.94 2.74
C ALA A 73 2.02 -9.77 3.43
N SER A 74 2.35 -10.43 4.54
CA SER A 74 1.38 -11.17 5.35
C SER A 74 0.31 -10.26 5.93
N ALA A 75 0.68 -9.12 6.50
CA ALA A 75 -0.28 -8.15 7.03
C ALA A 75 -1.19 -7.58 5.92
N ALA A 76 -0.62 -7.25 4.77
CA ALA A 76 -1.38 -6.77 3.61
C ALA A 76 -2.43 -7.78 3.16
N LEU A 77 -2.07 -9.05 3.11
CA LEU A 77 -2.96 -10.14 2.76
C LEU A 77 -4.07 -10.33 3.80
N GLN A 78 -3.72 -10.40 5.07
CA GLN A 78 -4.68 -10.60 6.17
C GLN A 78 -5.68 -9.46 6.28
N GLU A 79 -5.24 -8.23 6.06
CA GLU A 79 -6.06 -7.02 6.20
C GLU A 79 -6.80 -6.65 4.91
N ASP A 80 -6.59 -7.37 3.84
CA ASP A 80 -7.22 -7.12 2.52
C ASP A 80 -7.08 -5.66 2.08
N VAL A 81 -5.85 -5.17 2.06
CA VAL A 81 -5.60 -3.77 1.76
C VAL A 81 -5.67 -3.47 0.26
N ASP A 82 -6.05 -2.26 -0.06
CA ASP A 82 -6.08 -1.72 -1.42
C ASP A 82 -4.74 -1.10 -1.80
N ALA A 83 -4.01 -0.61 -0.80
CA ALA A 83 -2.72 0.03 -0.99
C ALA A 83 -1.76 -0.30 0.14
N VAL A 84 -0.48 -0.35 -0.17
CA VAL A 84 0.63 -0.45 0.78
C VAL A 84 1.52 0.78 0.62
N GLY A 85 1.63 1.56 1.66
CA GLY A 85 2.57 2.68 1.74
C GLY A 85 3.81 2.26 2.53
N ILE A 86 4.96 2.28 1.86
CA ILE A 86 6.24 1.92 2.46
C ILE A 86 6.98 3.19 2.84
N SER A 87 7.23 3.40 4.13
CA SER A 87 8.05 4.50 4.62
C SER A 87 9.47 4.05 4.84
N ILE A 88 10.42 4.61 4.12
CA ILE A 88 11.80 4.16 4.16
C ILE A 88 12.79 5.35 4.11
N LEU A 89 13.68 5.43 5.09
CA LEU A 89 14.71 6.46 5.21
C LEU A 89 16.13 5.89 5.26
N SER A 90 16.27 4.56 5.29
CA SER A 90 17.53 3.89 5.54
C SER A 90 18.42 3.71 4.31
N GLY A 91 17.97 4.08 3.11
CA GLY A 91 18.67 3.79 1.86
C GLY A 91 18.50 2.36 1.35
N ALA A 92 17.81 1.49 2.08
CA ALA A 92 17.59 0.09 1.71
C ALA A 92 16.40 -0.12 0.75
N HIS A 93 15.91 0.95 0.13
CA HIS A 93 14.72 0.92 -0.75
C HIS A 93 14.91 0.00 -1.96
N ASN A 94 16.10 -0.04 -2.56
CA ASN A 94 16.37 -0.89 -3.73
C ASN A 94 16.38 -2.38 -3.43
N THR A 95 16.51 -2.78 -2.17
CA THR A 95 16.48 -4.18 -1.73
C THR A 95 15.11 -4.55 -1.17
N LEU A 96 14.57 -3.73 -0.28
CA LEU A 96 13.35 -4.06 0.47
C LEU A 96 12.09 -3.86 -0.35
N CYS A 97 12.00 -2.76 -1.12
CA CYS A 97 10.77 -2.48 -1.87
C CYS A 97 10.47 -3.51 -2.97
N PRO A 98 11.44 -3.93 -3.81
CA PRO A 98 11.17 -4.97 -4.80
C PRO A 98 10.77 -6.30 -4.16
N ARG A 99 11.35 -6.64 -3.02
CA ARG A 99 11.00 -7.89 -2.31
C ARG A 99 9.55 -7.86 -1.81
N ILE A 100 9.10 -6.72 -1.31
CA ILE A 100 7.69 -6.54 -0.90
C ILE A 100 6.76 -6.70 -2.11
N VAL A 101 7.08 -6.08 -3.24
CA VAL A 101 6.30 -6.21 -4.48
C VAL A 101 6.19 -7.66 -4.90
N GLU A 102 7.32 -8.37 -4.94
CA GLU A 102 7.38 -9.78 -5.30
C GLU A 102 6.47 -10.64 -4.41
N LEU A 103 6.56 -10.47 -3.10
CA LEU A 103 5.76 -11.20 -2.13
C LEU A 103 4.25 -10.91 -2.26
N LEU A 104 3.89 -9.67 -2.55
CA LEU A 104 2.49 -9.31 -2.80
C LEU A 104 1.96 -10.00 -4.06
N HIS A 105 2.77 -10.06 -5.14
CA HIS A 105 2.42 -10.78 -6.36
C HIS A 105 2.28 -12.29 -6.11
N GLU A 106 3.22 -12.89 -5.38
CA GLU A 106 3.15 -14.30 -5.00
C GLU A 106 1.87 -14.64 -4.22
N ASN A 107 1.36 -13.69 -3.44
CA ASN A 107 0.12 -13.81 -2.68
C ASN A 107 -1.14 -13.44 -3.48
N GLY A 108 -1.03 -13.23 -4.79
CA GLY A 108 -2.16 -12.89 -5.65
C GLY A 108 -2.68 -11.47 -5.48
N MET A 109 -1.88 -10.57 -4.91
CA MET A 109 -2.25 -9.17 -4.66
C MET A 109 -1.72 -8.23 -5.76
N ASP A 110 -1.87 -8.63 -7.03
CA ASP A 110 -1.37 -7.88 -8.19
C ASP A 110 -2.02 -6.50 -8.35
N ASP A 111 -3.24 -6.34 -7.85
CA ASP A 111 -4.00 -5.09 -7.95
C ASP A 111 -3.70 -4.10 -6.81
N THR A 112 -2.85 -4.47 -5.87
CA THR A 112 -2.51 -3.62 -4.74
C THR A 112 -1.63 -2.46 -5.20
N LEU A 113 -2.04 -1.25 -4.87
CA LEU A 113 -1.25 -0.04 -5.12
C LEU A 113 -0.07 0.01 -4.15
N ILE A 114 1.16 0.15 -4.65
CA ILE A 114 2.35 0.14 -3.80
C ILE A 114 3.05 1.50 -3.92
N LEU A 115 3.13 2.20 -2.81
CA LEU A 115 3.68 3.53 -2.70
C LEU A 115 4.92 3.53 -1.82
N VAL A 116 5.89 4.35 -2.16
CA VAL A 116 7.09 4.54 -1.35
C VAL A 116 7.17 6.02 -0.95
N GLY A 117 7.36 6.27 0.32
CA GLY A 117 7.64 7.59 0.86
C GLY A 117 8.97 7.61 1.60
N GLY A 118 9.74 8.67 1.41
CA GLY A 118 11.02 8.83 2.09
C GLY A 118 12.08 9.50 1.22
N ILE A 119 13.33 9.36 1.63
CA ILE A 119 14.47 9.91 0.90
C ILE A 119 14.95 8.87 -0.11
N VAL A 120 14.60 9.08 -1.37
CA VAL A 120 14.97 8.20 -2.48
C VAL A 120 15.69 9.04 -3.54
N PRO A 121 16.92 8.67 -3.94
CA PRO A 121 17.61 9.34 -5.04
C PRO A 121 16.77 9.33 -6.33
N GLN A 122 16.81 10.43 -7.07
CA GLN A 122 15.98 10.55 -8.28
C GLN A 122 16.30 9.48 -9.32
N GLU A 123 17.55 9.05 -9.42
CA GLU A 123 17.99 7.98 -10.32
C GLU A 123 17.39 6.61 -9.96
N ASP A 124 17.00 6.39 -8.70
CA ASP A 124 16.40 5.14 -8.25
C ASP A 124 14.89 5.06 -8.51
N ILE A 125 14.24 6.20 -8.71
CA ILE A 125 12.77 6.23 -8.88
C ILE A 125 12.32 5.43 -10.11
N PRO A 126 12.90 5.60 -11.31
CA PRO A 126 12.53 4.79 -12.47
C PRO A 126 12.77 3.30 -12.24
N ILE A 127 13.83 2.95 -11.50
CA ILE A 127 14.16 1.55 -11.18
C ILE A 127 13.08 0.94 -10.31
N LEU A 128 12.65 1.65 -9.26
CA LEU A 128 11.58 1.20 -8.37
C LEU A 128 10.25 1.06 -9.13
N LYS A 129 9.91 2.02 -9.97
CA LYS A 129 8.68 1.96 -10.78
C LYS A 129 8.69 0.78 -11.74
N ALA A 130 9.82 0.50 -12.38
CA ALA A 130 9.99 -0.66 -13.25
C ALA A 130 9.80 -1.99 -12.51
N LYS A 131 10.04 -2.01 -11.21
CA LYS A 131 9.88 -3.19 -10.34
C LYS A 131 8.50 -3.29 -9.69
N GLY A 132 7.56 -2.41 -10.02
CA GLY A 132 6.18 -2.51 -9.57
C GLY A 132 5.76 -1.49 -8.51
N ILE A 133 6.62 -0.54 -8.14
CA ILE A 133 6.22 0.59 -7.29
C ILE A 133 5.37 1.56 -8.12
N SER A 134 4.19 1.87 -7.62
CA SER A 134 3.23 2.72 -8.33
C SER A 134 3.63 4.19 -8.32
N GLU A 135 4.13 4.69 -7.19
CA GLU A 135 4.60 6.07 -7.05
C GLU A 135 5.59 6.20 -5.90
N VAL A 136 6.49 7.17 -6.02
CA VAL A 136 7.45 7.56 -4.98
C VAL A 136 7.18 9.00 -4.56
N PHE A 137 6.94 9.21 -3.27
CA PHE A 137 6.71 10.53 -2.70
C PHE A 137 7.94 10.98 -1.93
N LEU A 138 8.56 12.06 -2.40
CA LEU A 138 9.75 12.64 -1.76
C LEU A 138 9.38 13.57 -0.60
N PRO A 139 10.32 13.88 0.29
CA PRO A 139 10.10 14.85 1.35
C PRO A 139 9.56 16.17 0.80
N GLY A 140 8.58 16.75 1.49
CA GLY A 140 7.90 17.97 1.03
C GLY A 140 6.63 17.73 0.20
N THR A 141 6.36 16.51 -0.22
CA THR A 141 5.06 16.18 -0.83
C THR A 141 3.95 16.38 0.19
N SER A 142 2.88 17.08 -0.20
CA SER A 142 1.76 17.30 0.69
C SER A 142 0.99 16.00 0.95
N THR A 143 0.44 15.87 2.15
CA THR A 143 -0.43 14.72 2.49
C THR A 143 -1.68 14.69 1.61
N GLU A 144 -2.18 15.85 1.20
CA GLU A 144 -3.32 15.97 0.30
C GLU A 144 -3.05 15.35 -1.08
N ASP A 145 -1.84 15.55 -1.62
CA ASP A 145 -1.44 14.97 -2.92
C ASP A 145 -1.35 13.45 -2.83
N ILE A 146 -0.87 12.92 -1.71
CA ILE A 146 -0.83 11.47 -1.46
C ILE A 146 -2.25 10.90 -1.40
N VAL A 147 -3.14 11.56 -0.66
CA VAL A 147 -4.56 11.17 -0.56
C VAL A 147 -5.23 11.16 -1.94
N LYS A 148 -5.03 12.22 -2.72
CA LYS A 148 -5.58 12.33 -4.09
C LYS A 148 -5.07 11.21 -4.99
N PHE A 149 -3.78 10.92 -4.93
CA PHE A 149 -3.18 9.84 -5.71
C PHE A 149 -3.82 8.49 -5.39
N ILE A 150 -3.95 8.15 -4.11
CA ILE A 150 -4.56 6.89 -3.67
C ILE A 150 -6.02 6.82 -4.14
N ASN A 151 -6.80 7.86 -3.93
CA ASN A 151 -8.20 7.90 -4.34
C ASN A 151 -8.37 7.71 -5.86
N ALA A 152 -7.52 8.35 -6.66
CA ALA A 152 -7.59 8.26 -8.11
C ALA A 152 -7.20 6.88 -8.63
N ASN A 153 -6.16 6.27 -8.06
CA ASN A 153 -5.58 5.04 -8.60
C ASN A 153 -6.22 3.76 -8.05
N VAL A 154 -6.67 3.75 -6.80
CA VAL A 154 -7.39 2.58 -6.25
C VAL A 154 -8.73 2.40 -6.95
N ARG A 155 -9.46 3.49 -7.23
CA ARG A 155 -10.77 3.42 -7.88
C ARG A 155 -10.71 3.10 -9.37
N SER A 156 -9.63 3.47 -10.05
CA SER A 156 -9.48 3.18 -11.48
C SER A 156 -9.13 1.73 -11.78
N ASN A 157 -8.68 0.98 -10.76
CA ASN A 157 -8.39 -0.45 -10.88
C ASN A 157 -9.63 -1.34 -10.60
N ASN A 158 -10.77 -0.72 -10.35
CA ASN A 158 -12.07 -1.37 -10.19
C ASN A 158 -12.95 -1.08 -11.40
#